data_a9e8939a3488abf8a6e7aebfebfae7aa
#
_entry.id   a9e8939a3488abf8a6e7aebfebfae7aa
#
_cell.length_a   1.000
_cell.length_b   1.000
_cell.length_c   1.000
_cell.angle_alpha   90.00
_cell.angle_beta   90.00
_cell.angle_gamma   90.00
#
_symmetry.space_group_name_H-M   'P 1'
#
loop_
_entity.id
_entity.type
_entity.pdbx_description
1 polymer ?
#
loop_
_entity_poly.entity_id
_entity_poly.type
_entity_poly.pdbx_seq_one_letter_code
_entity_poly.pdbx_strand_id
1 'polypeptide(L)'
;YYAQHDMKSSNNTFNFYDFVISFPVYKSLAMYAGVTPYSDVGYEMTSKITDPAIISSTGVITNTVQGYGGMTNIFLGAGYEVIKGLSVGVEGQYYFGNLHKTNDFVMTNSTYRSISSGFNMNLDAVTARFGVQYETRLTQGLSAVIGATYRLGTSLKGKVERYEIQSISSINDSTPSPRNYTDTLGRGQVKLASELGVGIALKGGGKWTAEINYIRSDWSSSGMNKIPGFASVGNAVFSASTAQSVRAGFSIVPNRNDIRYYSK
;
A
#
# COMPACT_ATOMS: atom_id res chain seq x y z
N TYR A 1 -10.88 11.85 15.51
CA TYR A 1 -10.98 12.41 16.85
C TYR A 1 -10.39 11.44 17.84
N TYR A 2 -9.35 11.86 18.54
CA TYR A 2 -8.71 11.08 19.61
C TYR A 2 -8.81 11.85 20.92
N ALA A 3 -9.25 11.18 21.97
CA ALA A 3 -9.31 11.75 23.32
C ALA A 3 -8.70 10.77 24.31
N GLN A 4 -7.68 11.21 25.06
CA GLN A 4 -7.06 10.46 26.13
C GLN A 4 -6.80 11.41 27.30
N HIS A 5 -7.45 11.16 28.44
CA HIS A 5 -7.44 12.07 29.59
C HIS A 5 -7.89 13.47 29.17
N ASP A 6 -7.07 14.48 29.41
CA ASP A 6 -7.37 15.89 29.09
C ASP A 6 -6.86 16.32 27.71
N MET A 7 -6.23 15.42 26.94
CA MET A 7 -5.75 15.71 25.60
C MET A 7 -6.80 15.31 24.56
N LYS A 8 -7.16 16.25 23.70
CA LYS A 8 -8.05 16.08 22.57
C LYS A 8 -7.32 16.46 21.31
N SER A 9 -7.29 15.60 20.33
CA SER A 9 -6.76 15.90 18.99
C SER A 9 -7.80 15.58 17.95
N SER A 10 -8.00 16.50 17.02
CA SER A 10 -8.84 16.32 15.83
C SER A 10 -8.03 16.62 14.60
N ASN A 11 -7.93 15.66 13.70
CA ASN A 11 -7.28 15.83 12.42
C ASN A 11 -8.29 15.53 11.31
N ASN A 12 -8.44 16.46 10.37
CA ASN A 12 -9.23 16.26 9.16
C ASN A 12 -8.31 15.90 8.02
N THR A 13 -8.44 14.67 7.52
CA THR A 13 -7.67 14.20 6.39
C THR A 13 -8.61 13.96 5.22
N PHE A 14 -8.35 14.59 4.09
CA PHE A 14 -9.01 14.29 2.83
C PHE A 14 -8.11 13.30 2.06
N ASN A 15 -8.61 12.08 1.86
CA ASN A 15 -7.94 11.08 1.05
C ASN A 15 -8.75 10.79 -0.21
N PHE A 16 -8.07 10.77 -1.35
CA PHE A 16 -8.63 10.23 -2.58
C PHE A 16 -8.56 8.70 -2.51
N TYR A 17 -9.72 8.04 -2.53
CA TYR A 17 -9.78 6.59 -2.39
C TYR A 17 -9.58 5.87 -3.71
N ASP A 18 -10.46 6.11 -4.64
CA ASP A 18 -10.38 5.51 -5.97
C ASP A 18 -11.25 6.27 -6.97
N PHE A 19 -10.90 6.10 -8.23
CA PHE A 19 -11.72 6.55 -9.34
C PHE A 19 -11.70 5.48 -10.41
N VAL A 20 -12.87 4.91 -10.73
CA VAL A 20 -13.00 3.85 -11.72
C VAL A 20 -14.16 4.20 -12.67
N ILE A 21 -13.88 4.13 -13.95
CA ILE A 21 -14.88 4.26 -15.02
C ILE A 21 -14.97 2.92 -15.73
N SER A 22 -16.18 2.42 -15.94
CA SER A 22 -16.44 1.23 -16.73
C SER A 22 -17.55 1.48 -17.73
N PHE A 23 -17.41 0.93 -18.92
CA PHE A 23 -18.40 1.08 -19.99
C PHE A 23 -18.41 -0.13 -20.92
N PRO A 24 -19.59 -0.54 -21.39
CA PRO A 24 -19.73 -1.55 -22.41
C PRO A 24 -19.27 -0.97 -23.77
N VAL A 25 -18.39 -1.69 -24.47
CA VAL A 25 -17.89 -1.28 -25.78
C VAL A 25 -18.70 -1.95 -26.89
N TYR A 26 -18.92 -3.24 -26.76
CA TYR A 26 -19.65 -4.03 -27.75
C TYR A 26 -20.24 -5.27 -27.09
N LYS A 27 -21.50 -5.58 -27.35
CA LYS A 27 -22.24 -6.78 -26.82
C LYS A 27 -21.69 -7.40 -25.54
N SER A 28 -20.67 -8.28 -25.67
CA SER A 28 -20.06 -9.02 -24.56
C SER A 28 -18.70 -8.44 -24.12
N LEU A 29 -18.28 -7.30 -24.69
CA LEU A 29 -17.00 -6.63 -24.38
C LEU A 29 -17.26 -5.40 -23.52
N ALA A 30 -16.64 -5.33 -22.37
CA ALA A 30 -16.60 -4.16 -21.52
C ALA A 30 -15.14 -3.72 -21.27
N MET A 31 -14.93 -2.43 -21.14
CA MET A 31 -13.66 -1.86 -20.74
C MET A 31 -13.81 -1.05 -19.45
N TYR A 32 -12.73 -0.94 -18.73
CA TYR A 32 -12.66 -0.11 -17.54
C TYR A 32 -11.26 0.47 -17.37
N ALA A 33 -11.21 1.63 -16.76
CA ALA A 33 -9.97 2.29 -16.40
C ALA A 33 -10.13 2.96 -15.03
N GLY A 34 -9.03 3.10 -14.33
CA GLY A 34 -9.12 3.73 -13.02
C GLY A 34 -7.76 4.06 -12.41
N VAL A 35 -7.84 4.74 -11.29
CA VAL A 35 -6.72 5.11 -10.42
C VAL A 35 -7.10 4.72 -9.01
N THR A 36 -6.24 3.96 -8.33
CA THR A 36 -6.46 3.55 -6.94
C THR A 36 -5.16 3.66 -6.14
N PRO A 37 -5.21 4.05 -4.87
CA PRO A 37 -4.06 3.89 -3.98
C PRO A 37 -3.76 2.40 -3.82
N TYR A 38 -2.49 2.03 -3.95
CA TYR A 38 -2.01 0.66 -3.77
C TYR A 38 -1.47 0.42 -2.37
N SER A 39 -0.69 1.36 -1.87
CA SER A 39 -0.17 1.34 -0.51
C SER A 39 -0.05 2.76 0.02
N ASP A 40 -0.17 2.91 1.32
CA ASP A 40 -0.01 4.17 2.02
C ASP A 40 0.80 3.94 3.29
N VAL A 41 1.67 4.89 3.59
CA VAL A 41 2.51 4.90 4.79
C VAL A 41 2.35 6.25 5.46
N GLY A 42 1.95 6.25 6.72
CA GLY A 42 1.81 7.46 7.52
C GLY A 42 1.99 7.13 9.00
N TYR A 43 3.19 7.33 9.51
CA TYR A 43 3.46 7.17 10.94
C TYR A 43 4.52 8.15 11.43
N GLU A 44 4.39 8.52 12.69
CA GLU A 44 5.39 9.23 13.46
C GLU A 44 5.47 8.62 14.85
N MET A 45 6.67 8.24 15.25
CA MET A 45 6.94 7.64 16.56
C MET A 45 8.09 8.40 17.22
N THR A 46 7.85 8.91 18.42
CA THR A 46 8.87 9.59 19.21
C THR A 46 9.16 8.79 20.47
N SER A 47 10.42 8.54 20.74
CA SER A 47 10.91 7.90 21.96
C SER A 47 12.02 8.72 22.59
N LYS A 48 12.14 8.63 23.91
CA LYS A 48 13.24 9.26 24.67
C LYS A 48 14.13 8.18 25.26
N ILE A 49 15.44 8.34 25.10
CA ILE A 49 16.42 7.48 25.75
C ILE A 49 16.53 7.96 27.20
N THR A 50 16.25 7.08 28.14
CA THR A 50 16.22 7.37 29.57
C THR A 50 17.32 6.68 30.38
N ASP A 51 18.26 6.00 29.71
CA ASP A 51 19.39 5.34 30.38
C ASP A 51 20.30 6.39 31.06
N PRO A 52 20.44 6.37 32.40
CA PRO A 52 21.23 7.35 33.15
C PRO A 52 22.70 7.40 32.71
N ALA A 53 23.27 6.28 32.28
CA ALA A 53 24.66 6.22 31.82
C ALA A 53 24.88 7.01 30.52
N ILE A 54 23.88 7.04 29.66
CA ILE A 54 23.91 7.77 28.39
C ILE A 54 23.57 9.23 28.61
N ILE A 55 22.47 9.53 29.30
CA ILE A 55 21.98 10.91 29.45
C ILE A 55 22.88 11.78 30.32
N SER A 56 23.70 11.19 31.19
CA SER A 56 24.66 11.94 32.01
C SER A 56 25.69 12.72 31.16
N SER A 57 26.04 12.22 30.00
CA SER A 57 26.99 12.85 29.08
C SER A 57 26.31 13.58 27.91
N THR A 58 25.30 12.96 27.30
CA THR A 58 24.67 13.46 26.06
C THR A 58 23.47 14.38 26.30
N GLY A 59 23.00 14.49 27.54
CA GLY A 59 21.68 15.04 27.85
C GLY A 59 20.57 14.09 27.36
N VAL A 60 19.34 14.57 27.34
CA VAL A 60 18.19 13.80 26.85
C VAL A 60 18.31 13.62 25.34
N ILE A 61 18.23 12.38 24.90
CA ILE A 61 18.18 12.04 23.48
C ILE A 61 16.72 11.74 23.10
N THR A 62 16.21 12.49 22.14
CA THR A 62 14.90 12.23 21.56
C THR A 62 15.11 11.60 20.18
N ASN A 63 14.52 10.42 19.98
CA ASN A 63 14.51 9.73 18.69
C ASN A 63 13.12 9.83 18.08
N THR A 64 13.00 10.44 16.92
CA THR A 64 11.77 10.55 16.15
C THR A 64 11.92 9.80 14.83
N VAL A 65 11.06 8.82 14.61
CA VAL A 65 10.99 8.07 13.36
C VAL A 65 9.70 8.41 12.65
N GLN A 66 9.82 8.91 11.42
CA GLN A 66 8.69 9.26 10.56
C GLN A 66 8.75 8.45 9.28
N GLY A 67 7.57 8.03 8.80
CA GLY A 67 7.40 7.47 7.48
C GLY A 67 6.16 8.03 6.84
N TYR A 68 6.25 8.46 5.58
CA TYR A 68 5.13 8.96 4.82
C TYR A 68 5.29 8.70 3.33
N GLY A 69 4.16 8.76 2.62
CA GLY A 69 4.09 8.50 1.19
C GLY A 69 3.29 7.25 0.85
N GLY A 70 3.32 6.85 -0.41
CA GLY A 70 2.57 5.70 -0.87
C GLY A 70 2.79 5.41 -2.33
N MET A 71 2.13 4.38 -2.81
CA MET A 71 2.11 4.00 -4.22
C MET A 71 0.69 4.05 -4.74
N THR A 72 0.55 4.56 -5.94
CA THR A 72 -0.71 4.63 -6.71
C THR A 72 -0.64 3.65 -7.87
N ASN A 73 -1.78 3.04 -8.18
CA ASN A 73 -1.98 2.17 -9.33
C ASN A 73 -2.91 2.84 -10.33
N ILE A 74 -2.46 3.02 -11.56
CA ILE A 74 -3.30 3.37 -12.71
C ILE A 74 -3.48 2.10 -13.53
N PHE A 75 -4.70 1.81 -13.94
CA PHE A 75 -5.00 0.60 -14.68
C PHE A 75 -6.00 0.84 -15.82
N LEU A 76 -5.85 -0.01 -16.83
CA LEU A 76 -6.77 -0.13 -17.96
C LEU A 76 -7.02 -1.61 -18.21
N GLY A 77 -8.28 -2.01 -18.27
CA GLY A 77 -8.66 -3.40 -18.46
C GLY A 77 -9.79 -3.58 -19.44
N ALA A 78 -9.91 -4.80 -19.92
CA ALA A 78 -11.00 -5.27 -20.76
C ALA A 78 -11.45 -6.66 -20.32
N GLY A 79 -12.76 -6.87 -20.35
CA GLY A 79 -13.39 -8.15 -20.08
C GLY A 79 -14.32 -8.56 -21.22
N TYR A 80 -14.28 -9.84 -21.56
CA TYR A 80 -15.07 -10.41 -22.63
C TYR A 80 -15.79 -11.68 -22.17
N GLU A 81 -17.10 -11.74 -22.40
CA GLU A 81 -17.87 -12.97 -22.19
C GLU A 81 -17.70 -13.89 -23.43
N VAL A 82 -16.88 -14.92 -23.25
CA VAL A 82 -16.51 -15.86 -24.33
C VAL A 82 -17.68 -16.77 -24.69
N ILE A 83 -18.34 -17.31 -23.67
CA ILE A 83 -19.58 -18.08 -23.77
C ILE A 83 -20.48 -17.66 -22.60
N LYS A 84 -21.76 -17.92 -22.71
CA LYS A 84 -22.72 -17.52 -21.68
C LYS A 84 -22.29 -17.96 -20.29
N GLY A 85 -22.06 -16.97 -19.43
CA GLY A 85 -21.62 -17.16 -18.06
C GLY A 85 -20.11 -17.26 -17.86
N LEU A 86 -19.30 -17.49 -18.91
CA LEU A 86 -17.85 -17.53 -18.81
C LEU A 86 -17.22 -16.25 -19.38
N SER A 87 -16.59 -15.49 -18.53
CA SER A 87 -15.89 -14.26 -18.89
C SER A 87 -14.39 -14.36 -18.58
N VAL A 88 -13.60 -13.77 -19.46
CA VAL A 88 -12.16 -13.61 -19.28
C VAL A 88 -11.81 -12.13 -19.33
N GLY A 89 -10.74 -11.74 -18.65
CA GLY A 89 -10.31 -10.36 -18.60
C GLY A 89 -8.80 -10.21 -18.55
N VAL A 90 -8.34 -9.08 -19.03
CA VAL A 90 -6.95 -8.65 -18.94
C VAL A 90 -6.90 -7.19 -18.51
N GLU A 91 -5.94 -6.85 -17.68
CA GLU A 91 -5.72 -5.50 -17.14
C GLU A 91 -4.24 -5.19 -17.17
N GLY A 92 -3.87 -4.07 -17.80
CA GLY A 92 -2.55 -3.47 -17.67
C GLY A 92 -2.53 -2.54 -16.46
N GLN A 93 -1.47 -2.60 -15.66
CA GLN A 93 -1.32 -1.83 -14.44
C GLN A 93 0.01 -1.07 -14.44
N TYR A 94 -0.02 0.20 -14.04
CA TYR A 94 1.14 1.02 -13.80
C TYR A 94 1.15 1.51 -12.35
N TYR A 95 2.16 1.11 -11.61
CA TYR A 95 2.40 1.51 -10.24
C TYR A 95 3.46 2.59 -10.20
N PHE A 96 3.22 3.64 -9.42
CA PHE A 96 4.19 4.70 -9.18
C PHE A 96 3.97 5.33 -7.82
N GLY A 97 5.03 5.89 -7.24
CA GLY A 97 4.93 6.58 -5.96
C GLY A 97 6.26 6.82 -5.29
N ASN A 98 6.18 7.46 -4.14
CA ASN A 98 7.33 7.79 -3.30
C ASN A 98 7.08 7.35 -1.86
N LEU A 99 8.14 6.84 -1.26
CA LEU A 99 8.18 6.46 0.14
C LEU A 99 9.33 7.22 0.81
N HIS A 100 9.00 7.92 1.89
CA HIS A 100 9.97 8.66 2.70
C HIS A 100 10.06 8.04 4.08
N LYS A 101 11.27 7.91 4.59
CA LYS A 101 11.53 7.55 5.97
C LYS A 101 12.61 8.44 6.53
N THR A 102 12.34 9.04 7.70
CA THR A 102 13.27 9.87 8.43
C THR A 102 13.48 9.29 9.83
N ASN A 103 14.68 9.41 10.32
CA ASN A 103 15.06 9.03 11.66
C ASN A 103 15.95 10.13 12.25
N ASP A 104 15.40 10.86 13.23
CA ASP A 104 16.02 12.04 13.83
C ASP A 104 16.42 11.75 15.28
N PHE A 105 17.70 11.82 15.56
CA PHE A 105 18.27 11.79 16.91
C PHE A 105 18.64 13.20 17.33
N VAL A 106 17.85 13.78 18.23
CA VAL A 106 18.10 15.12 18.77
C VAL A 106 18.65 15.01 20.18
N MET A 107 19.82 15.59 20.40
CA MET A 107 20.51 15.62 21.68
C MET A 107 20.39 17.00 22.32
N THR A 108 20.08 17.07 23.61
CA THR A 108 19.92 18.36 24.31
C THR A 108 21.25 18.97 24.74
N ASN A 109 22.31 18.18 24.87
CA ASN A 109 23.64 18.70 25.14
C ASN A 109 24.30 19.18 23.84
N SER A 110 24.59 20.47 23.75
CA SER A 110 25.16 21.14 22.58
C SER A 110 26.56 20.67 22.19
N THR A 111 27.26 19.93 23.06
CA THR A 111 28.55 19.34 22.75
C THR A 111 28.44 18.19 21.74
N TYR A 112 27.29 17.57 21.65
CA TYR A 112 27.00 16.45 20.75
C TYR A 112 26.17 16.91 19.55
N ARG A 113 26.46 16.30 18.40
CA ARG A 113 25.74 16.60 17.15
C ARG A 113 24.45 15.80 17.08
N SER A 114 23.36 16.47 16.81
CA SER A 114 22.12 15.82 16.40
C SER A 114 22.27 15.23 15.00
N ILE A 115 21.64 14.08 14.75
CA ILE A 115 21.76 13.34 13.50
C ILE A 115 20.36 13.19 12.92
N SER A 116 20.19 13.60 11.67
CA SER A 116 19.03 13.28 10.86
C SER A 116 19.46 12.37 9.73
N SER A 117 18.83 11.22 9.61
CA SER A 117 19.11 10.27 8.54
C SER A 117 17.79 9.76 7.95
N GLY A 118 17.81 9.43 6.68
CA GLY A 118 16.62 8.92 6.03
C GLY A 118 16.86 8.43 4.62
N PHE A 119 15.80 8.02 4.01
CA PHE A 119 15.78 7.69 2.60
C PHE A 119 14.49 8.15 1.92
N ASN A 120 14.61 8.43 0.65
CA ASN A 120 13.54 8.72 -0.28
C ASN A 120 13.59 7.70 -1.41
N MET A 121 12.51 6.95 -1.60
CA MET A 121 12.38 5.98 -2.67
C MET A 121 11.33 6.44 -3.66
N ASN A 122 11.74 6.67 -4.90
CA ASN A 122 10.82 6.89 -6.02
C ASN A 122 10.75 5.58 -6.80
N LEU A 123 9.57 4.98 -6.86
CA LEU A 123 9.39 3.65 -7.42
C LEU A 123 8.33 3.67 -8.52
N ASP A 124 8.58 2.88 -9.56
CA ASP A 124 7.62 2.59 -10.60
C ASP A 124 7.67 1.12 -11.05
N ALA A 125 6.54 0.63 -11.55
CA ALA A 125 6.43 -0.72 -12.09
C ALA A 125 5.27 -0.84 -13.09
N VAL A 126 5.45 -1.67 -14.11
CA VAL A 126 4.40 -2.08 -15.04
C VAL A 126 4.15 -3.56 -14.90
N THR A 127 2.89 -3.97 -14.83
CA THR A 127 2.50 -5.37 -14.79
C THR A 127 1.17 -5.60 -15.48
N ALA A 128 0.75 -6.87 -15.55
CA ALA A 128 -0.56 -7.25 -16.06
C ALA A 128 -1.27 -8.17 -15.05
N ARG A 129 -2.60 -8.07 -15.02
CA ARG A 129 -3.50 -8.96 -14.30
C ARG A 129 -4.41 -9.67 -15.28
N PHE A 130 -4.60 -10.95 -15.09
CA PHE A 130 -5.55 -11.79 -15.83
C PHE A 130 -6.66 -12.23 -14.91
N GLY A 131 -7.85 -12.38 -15.45
CA GLY A 131 -9.01 -12.83 -14.70
C GLY A 131 -9.86 -13.80 -15.50
N VAL A 132 -10.50 -14.71 -14.79
CA VAL A 132 -11.53 -15.60 -15.31
C VAL A 132 -12.67 -15.65 -14.32
N GLN A 133 -13.89 -15.63 -14.82
CA GLN A 133 -15.10 -15.69 -14.00
C GLN A 133 -16.13 -16.58 -14.68
N TYR A 134 -16.79 -17.41 -13.88
CA TYR A 134 -17.89 -18.23 -14.34
C TYR A 134 -19.13 -17.98 -13.48
N GLU A 135 -20.22 -17.55 -14.11
CA GLU A 135 -21.52 -17.37 -13.48
C GLU A 135 -22.48 -18.47 -13.94
N THR A 136 -23.12 -19.14 -12.98
CA THR A 136 -24.10 -20.19 -13.24
C THR A 136 -25.33 -20.01 -12.36
N ARG A 137 -26.47 -20.41 -12.87
CA ARG A 137 -27.74 -20.46 -12.10
C ARG A 137 -27.81 -21.80 -11.38
N LEU A 138 -27.93 -21.75 -10.06
CA LEU A 138 -28.10 -22.95 -9.23
C LEU A 138 -29.58 -23.34 -9.14
N THR A 139 -30.46 -22.35 -8.97
CA THR A 139 -31.92 -22.54 -8.92
C THR A 139 -32.62 -21.30 -9.51
N GLN A 140 -33.99 -21.35 -9.58
CA GLN A 140 -34.77 -20.16 -9.90
C GLN A 140 -34.58 -19.11 -8.79
N GLY A 141 -33.78 -18.06 -9.09
CA GLY A 141 -33.54 -16.95 -8.16
C GLY A 141 -32.22 -17.05 -7.38
N LEU A 142 -31.42 -18.09 -7.56
CA LEU A 142 -30.07 -18.21 -6.96
C LEU A 142 -29.02 -18.43 -8.05
N SER A 143 -28.03 -17.56 -8.13
CA SER A 143 -26.85 -17.75 -8.97
C SER A 143 -25.58 -17.78 -8.15
N ALA A 144 -24.57 -18.49 -8.63
CA ALA A 144 -23.21 -18.52 -8.10
C ALA A 144 -22.25 -17.96 -9.13
N VAL A 145 -21.29 -17.22 -8.64
CA VAL A 145 -20.16 -16.70 -9.42
C VAL A 145 -18.87 -17.22 -8.79
N ILE A 146 -18.04 -17.86 -9.59
CA ILE A 146 -16.70 -18.28 -9.18
C ILE A 146 -15.71 -17.53 -10.03
N GLY A 147 -14.67 -16.95 -9.42
CA GLY A 147 -13.66 -16.17 -10.12
C GLY A 147 -12.27 -16.45 -9.63
N ALA A 148 -11.31 -16.27 -10.54
CA ALA A 148 -9.89 -16.29 -10.21
C ALA A 148 -9.19 -15.15 -10.95
N THR A 149 -8.19 -14.55 -10.30
CA THR A 149 -7.35 -13.50 -10.86
C THR A 149 -5.89 -13.82 -10.60
N TYR A 150 -5.02 -13.47 -11.53
CA TYR A 150 -3.59 -13.60 -11.36
C TYR A 150 -2.87 -12.36 -11.89
N ARG A 151 -2.15 -11.68 -10.99
CA ARG A 151 -1.26 -10.55 -11.34
C ARG A 151 0.16 -11.06 -11.42
N LEU A 152 0.83 -10.72 -12.51
CA LEU A 152 2.24 -11.07 -12.71
C LEU A 152 3.11 -10.31 -11.72
N GLY A 153 4.11 -10.98 -11.18
CA GLY A 153 5.20 -10.32 -10.48
C GLY A 153 6.06 -9.52 -11.47
N THR A 154 6.52 -8.34 -11.04
CA THR A 154 7.35 -7.47 -11.89
C THR A 154 8.45 -6.81 -11.10
N SER A 155 9.52 -6.37 -11.78
CA SER A 155 10.60 -5.62 -11.14
C SER A 155 10.18 -4.19 -10.89
N LEU A 156 10.36 -3.73 -9.65
CA LEU A 156 10.31 -2.32 -9.29
C LEU A 156 11.56 -1.63 -9.84
N LYS A 157 11.37 -0.51 -10.49
CA LYS A 157 12.42 0.39 -10.95
C LYS A 157 12.40 1.63 -10.09
N GLY A 158 13.52 2.32 -10.00
CA GLY A 158 13.52 3.59 -9.31
C GLY A 158 14.87 3.97 -8.71
N LYS A 159 14.83 5.02 -7.89
CA LYS A 159 15.98 5.55 -7.19
C LYS A 159 15.71 5.52 -5.70
N VAL A 160 16.73 5.16 -4.94
CA VAL A 160 16.76 5.29 -3.49
C VAL A 160 17.83 6.32 -3.14
N GLU A 161 17.39 7.45 -2.64
CA GLU A 161 18.27 8.52 -2.17
C GLU A 161 18.33 8.43 -0.66
N ARG A 162 19.52 8.17 -0.13
CA ARG A 162 19.80 8.21 1.30
C ARG A 162 20.49 9.50 1.65
N TYR A 163 20.15 10.06 2.78
CA TYR A 163 20.82 11.22 3.33
C TYR A 163 21.16 10.99 4.79
N GLU A 164 22.23 11.62 5.20
CA GLU A 164 22.64 11.75 6.59
C GLU A 164 23.11 13.18 6.81
N ILE A 165 22.50 13.86 7.75
CA ILE A 165 22.82 15.23 8.11
C ILE A 165 23.22 15.23 9.57
N GLN A 166 24.40 15.70 9.87
CA GLN A 166 24.89 15.94 11.23
C GLN A 166 24.86 17.43 11.49
N SER A 167 24.06 17.87 12.46
CA SER A 167 24.03 19.27 12.89
C SER A 167 24.53 19.41 14.31
N ILE A 168 25.26 20.49 14.57
CA ILE A 168 25.60 20.90 15.93
C ILE A 168 24.42 21.72 16.44
N SER A 169 24.00 21.53 17.71
CA SER A 169 22.93 22.30 18.35
C SER A 169 23.27 23.78 18.58
N SER A 170 24.47 24.23 18.23
CA SER A 170 24.84 25.63 18.40
C SER A 170 24.32 26.47 17.24
N ILE A 171 23.65 27.55 17.58
CA ILE A 171 22.99 28.53 16.70
C ILE A 171 23.92 29.15 15.63
N ASN A 172 25.22 28.94 15.73
CA ASN A 172 26.23 29.58 14.90
C ASN A 172 26.89 28.68 13.84
N ASP A 173 26.58 27.39 13.81
CA ASP A 173 27.17 26.51 12.78
C ASP A 173 26.14 26.25 11.68
N SER A 174 26.20 27.12 10.68
CA SER A 174 25.20 27.23 9.62
C SER A 174 25.37 26.25 8.46
N THR A 175 26.24 25.27 8.54
CA THR A 175 26.42 24.30 7.45
C THR A 175 26.39 22.86 7.94
N PRO A 176 25.20 22.22 8.02
CA PRO A 176 25.17 20.76 8.04
C PRO A 176 25.83 20.27 6.77
N SER A 177 26.83 19.37 6.92
CA SER A 177 27.39 18.68 5.75
C SER A 177 26.51 17.47 5.44
N PRO A 178 25.58 17.56 4.48
CA PRO A 178 24.77 16.43 4.11
C PRO A 178 25.64 15.43 3.38
N ARG A 179 25.59 14.17 3.82
CA ARG A 179 26.09 13.04 3.04
C ARG A 179 24.92 12.46 2.28
N ASN A 180 24.90 12.68 0.98
CA ASN A 180 23.87 12.14 0.11
C ASN A 180 24.42 10.94 -0.66
N TYR A 181 23.68 9.85 -0.62
CA TYR A 181 23.96 8.65 -1.38
C TYR A 181 22.77 8.37 -2.28
N THR A 182 23.03 8.21 -3.57
CA THR A 182 21.98 7.85 -4.52
C THR A 182 22.27 6.47 -5.07
N ASP A 183 21.40 5.52 -4.77
CA ASP A 183 21.42 4.19 -5.31
C ASP A 183 20.32 4.04 -6.34
N THR A 184 20.65 3.62 -7.55
CA THR A 184 19.65 3.24 -8.55
C THR A 184 19.33 1.77 -8.35
N LEU A 185 18.04 1.47 -8.21
CA LEU A 185 17.58 0.08 -8.14
C LEU A 185 17.88 -0.62 -9.46
N GLY A 186 18.81 -1.58 -9.44
CA GLY A 186 19.12 -2.43 -10.57
C GLY A 186 17.92 -3.29 -10.95
N ARG A 187 17.84 -3.65 -12.23
CA ARG A 187 16.76 -4.48 -12.76
C ARG A 187 16.71 -5.83 -12.00
N GLY A 188 15.56 -6.11 -11.36
CA GLY A 188 15.34 -7.35 -10.64
C GLY A 188 15.85 -7.39 -9.20
N GLN A 189 16.45 -6.32 -8.67
CA GLN A 189 16.84 -6.26 -7.25
C GLN A 189 15.64 -6.33 -6.32
N VAL A 190 14.55 -5.63 -6.69
CA VAL A 190 13.30 -5.63 -5.94
C VAL A 190 12.15 -5.93 -6.88
N LYS A 191 11.25 -6.79 -6.43
CA LYS A 191 10.10 -7.23 -7.21
C LYS A 191 8.81 -6.93 -6.47
N LEU A 192 7.84 -6.43 -7.20
CA LEU A 192 6.45 -6.48 -6.81
C LEU A 192 6.00 -7.93 -6.89
N ALA A 193 5.51 -8.48 -5.81
CA ALA A 193 5.09 -9.88 -5.73
C ALA A 193 3.99 -10.21 -6.74
N SER A 194 3.97 -11.44 -7.25
CA SER A 194 2.79 -11.97 -7.94
C SER A 194 1.64 -12.13 -6.96
N GLU A 195 0.42 -12.04 -7.45
CA GLU A 195 -0.79 -12.12 -6.64
C GLU A 195 -1.80 -13.07 -7.28
N LEU A 196 -2.25 -14.03 -6.51
CA LEU A 196 -3.34 -14.94 -6.86
C LEU A 196 -4.56 -14.58 -6.02
N GLY A 197 -5.67 -14.29 -6.67
CA GLY A 197 -6.99 -14.12 -6.05
C GLY A 197 -7.94 -15.21 -6.50
N VAL A 198 -8.73 -15.74 -5.58
CA VAL A 198 -9.85 -16.65 -5.88
C VAL A 198 -11.05 -16.23 -5.05
N GLY A 199 -12.25 -16.34 -5.61
CA GLY A 199 -13.45 -15.92 -4.93
C GLY A 199 -14.69 -16.66 -5.40
N ILE A 200 -15.68 -16.68 -4.52
CA ILE A 200 -17.02 -17.17 -4.80
C ILE A 200 -18.04 -16.14 -4.28
N ALA A 201 -19.08 -15.89 -5.08
CA ALA A 201 -20.20 -15.08 -4.68
C ALA A 201 -21.52 -15.81 -4.98
N LEU A 202 -22.49 -15.65 -4.07
CA LEU A 202 -23.85 -16.11 -4.23
C LEU A 202 -24.77 -14.90 -4.33
N LYS A 203 -25.66 -14.89 -5.33
CA LYS A 203 -26.63 -13.83 -5.59
C LYS A 203 -28.04 -14.40 -5.52
N GLY A 204 -28.85 -13.91 -4.61
CA GLY A 204 -30.20 -14.42 -4.35
C GLY A 204 -31.31 -13.43 -4.73
N GLY A 205 -32.15 -13.81 -5.70
CA GLY A 205 -33.38 -13.10 -6.08
C GLY A 205 -33.21 -11.62 -6.46
N GLY A 206 -31.99 -11.18 -6.79
CA GLY A 206 -31.67 -9.77 -6.99
C GLY A 206 -31.74 -8.91 -5.71
N LYS A 207 -31.91 -9.55 -4.55
CA LYS A 207 -32.09 -8.88 -3.26
C LYS A 207 -30.85 -8.93 -2.37
N TRP A 208 -30.05 -9.96 -2.47
CA TRP A 208 -28.86 -10.11 -1.64
C TRP A 208 -27.69 -10.71 -2.42
N THR A 209 -26.51 -10.38 -1.97
CA THR A 209 -25.24 -10.95 -2.45
C THR A 209 -24.38 -11.27 -1.24
N ALA A 210 -23.81 -12.47 -1.22
CA ALA A 210 -22.80 -12.89 -0.25
C ALA A 210 -21.56 -13.32 -1.01
N GLU A 211 -20.37 -12.91 -0.55
CA GLU A 211 -19.11 -13.24 -1.20
C GLU A 211 -18.01 -13.56 -0.22
N ILE A 212 -17.07 -14.37 -0.65
CA ILE A 212 -15.82 -14.63 0.03
C ILE A 212 -14.70 -14.65 -0.99
N ASN A 213 -13.62 -13.94 -0.67
CA ASN A 213 -12.44 -13.80 -1.53
C ASN A 213 -11.18 -14.15 -0.73
N TYR A 214 -10.28 -14.90 -1.34
CA TYR A 214 -8.96 -15.20 -0.83
C TYR A 214 -7.92 -14.62 -1.77
N ILE A 215 -6.94 -13.90 -1.22
CA ILE A 215 -5.84 -13.29 -1.97
C ILE A 215 -4.53 -13.75 -1.33
N ARG A 216 -3.58 -14.15 -2.16
CA ARG A 216 -2.23 -14.54 -1.76
C ARG A 216 -1.20 -13.81 -2.59
N SER A 217 -0.23 -13.17 -1.93
CA SER A 217 0.91 -12.49 -2.55
C SER A 217 2.21 -13.02 -1.94
N ASP A 218 3.13 -13.50 -2.76
CA ASP A 218 4.40 -14.06 -2.27
C ASP A 218 5.53 -13.03 -2.34
N TRP A 219 5.79 -12.39 -1.20
CA TRP A 219 6.85 -11.41 -1.03
C TRP A 219 8.19 -12.03 -0.62
N SER A 220 8.27 -13.33 -0.36
CA SER A 220 9.50 -13.98 0.11
C SER A 220 10.67 -13.81 -0.86
N SER A 221 10.38 -13.75 -2.15
CA SER A 221 11.36 -13.56 -3.23
C SER A 221 11.45 -12.12 -3.73
N SER A 222 10.86 -11.15 -3.01
CA SER A 222 10.77 -9.75 -3.46
C SER A 222 12.11 -9.02 -3.51
N GLY A 223 13.12 -9.49 -2.75
CA GLY A 223 14.42 -8.82 -2.64
C GLY A 223 14.40 -7.52 -1.81
N MET A 224 13.31 -7.24 -1.09
CA MET A 224 13.16 -6.03 -0.25
C MET A 224 14.29 -5.88 0.78
N ASN A 225 14.81 -6.98 1.30
CA ASN A 225 15.93 -6.99 2.24
C ASN A 225 17.26 -6.47 1.66
N LYS A 226 17.33 -6.27 0.36
CA LYS A 226 18.50 -5.70 -0.33
C LYS A 226 18.44 -4.18 -0.45
N ILE A 227 17.29 -3.57 -0.13
CA ILE A 227 17.14 -2.13 -0.18
C ILE A 227 17.71 -1.51 1.10
N PRO A 228 18.47 -0.40 1.00
CA PRO A 228 18.84 0.38 2.16
C PRO A 228 17.63 0.78 3.01
N GLY A 229 17.73 0.57 4.33
CA GLY A 229 16.63 0.82 5.27
C GLY A 229 15.73 -0.38 5.56
N PHE A 230 15.79 -1.45 4.74
CA PHE A 230 15.14 -2.73 5.00
C PHE A 230 16.14 -3.86 5.28
N ALA A 231 17.45 -3.59 5.18
CA ALA A 231 18.46 -4.56 5.57
C ALA A 231 18.42 -4.80 7.09
N SER A 232 18.75 -6.01 7.49
CA SER A 232 18.88 -6.36 8.91
C SER A 232 19.99 -5.53 9.58
N VAL A 233 19.70 -4.97 10.75
CA VAL A 233 20.65 -4.18 11.55
C VAL A 233 20.72 -4.75 12.97
N GLY A 234 21.92 -5.15 13.39
CA GLY A 234 22.12 -5.77 14.70
C GLY A 234 21.31 -7.05 14.83
N ASN A 235 20.48 -7.14 15.89
CA ASN A 235 19.60 -8.28 16.15
C ASN A 235 18.24 -8.18 15.45
N ALA A 236 17.95 -7.06 14.77
CA ALA A 236 16.72 -6.89 14.01
C ALA A 236 16.87 -7.51 12.62
N VAL A 237 16.03 -8.48 12.31
CA VAL A 237 16.00 -9.18 11.02
C VAL A 237 14.75 -8.76 10.26
N PHE A 238 14.94 -8.16 9.08
CA PHE A 238 13.87 -7.95 8.15
C PHE A 238 13.67 -9.23 7.31
N SER A 239 12.45 -9.75 7.31
CA SER A 239 12.08 -10.91 6.50
C SER A 239 10.76 -10.62 5.78
N ALA A 240 10.80 -10.66 4.47
CA ALA A 240 9.59 -10.63 3.65
C ALA A 240 9.02 -12.06 3.54
N SER A 241 7.72 -12.20 3.70
CA SER A 241 7.04 -13.49 3.68
C SER A 241 5.78 -13.43 2.80
N THR A 242 5.07 -14.54 2.69
CA THR A 242 3.81 -14.60 1.97
C THR A 242 2.73 -13.82 2.72
N ALA A 243 2.08 -12.88 2.05
CA ALA A 243 0.90 -12.18 2.54
C ALA A 243 -0.36 -12.91 2.09
N GLN A 244 -1.31 -13.08 3.00
CA GLN A 244 -2.61 -13.71 2.74
C GLN A 244 -3.73 -12.84 3.29
N SER A 245 -4.84 -12.77 2.56
CA SER A 245 -6.02 -11.99 2.96
C SER A 245 -7.27 -12.80 2.64
N VAL A 246 -8.17 -12.90 3.62
CA VAL A 246 -9.53 -13.41 3.42
C VAL A 246 -10.49 -12.24 3.63
N ARG A 247 -11.38 -12.02 2.69
CA ARG A 247 -12.41 -10.98 2.75
C ARG A 247 -13.77 -11.60 2.52
N ALA A 248 -14.73 -11.27 3.36
CA ALA A 248 -16.12 -11.68 3.22
C ALA A 248 -17.01 -10.44 3.18
N GLY A 249 -18.01 -10.46 2.31
CA GLY A 249 -18.96 -9.38 2.15
C GLY A 249 -20.39 -9.89 2.08
N PHE A 250 -21.33 -9.10 2.59
CA PHE A 250 -22.74 -9.34 2.46
C PHE A 250 -23.46 -8.03 2.15
N SER A 251 -24.32 -8.06 1.15
CA SER A 251 -25.15 -6.92 0.77
C SER A 251 -26.59 -7.37 0.62
N ILE A 252 -27.52 -6.57 1.13
CA ILE A 252 -28.97 -6.81 0.99
C ILE A 252 -29.67 -5.53 0.56
N VAL A 253 -30.55 -5.68 -0.45
CA VAL A 253 -31.44 -4.63 -0.94
C VAL A 253 -32.85 -5.17 -0.89
N PRO A 254 -33.61 -4.93 0.19
CA PRO A 254 -34.93 -5.54 0.42
C PRO A 254 -35.94 -5.22 -0.67
N ASN A 255 -35.91 -4.00 -1.21
CA ASN A 255 -36.79 -3.57 -2.29
C ASN A 255 -36.04 -2.69 -3.30
N ARG A 256 -35.61 -3.28 -4.41
CA ARG A 256 -34.79 -2.63 -5.44
C ARG A 256 -35.55 -1.53 -6.21
N ASN A 257 -36.87 -1.57 -6.23
CA ASN A 257 -37.72 -0.63 -6.96
C ASN A 257 -38.41 0.40 -6.04
N ASP A 258 -38.01 0.48 -4.77
CA ASP A 258 -38.61 1.45 -3.86
C ASP A 258 -37.97 2.82 -4.04
N ILE A 259 -38.71 3.73 -4.66
CA ILE A 259 -38.29 5.12 -4.96
C ILE A 259 -37.84 5.86 -3.69
N ARG A 260 -38.30 5.48 -2.51
CA ARG A 260 -37.92 6.10 -1.23
C ARG A 260 -36.41 5.94 -0.90
N TYR A 261 -35.73 4.99 -1.51
CA TYR A 261 -34.27 4.82 -1.35
C TYR A 261 -33.44 5.78 -2.22
N TYR A 262 -34.07 6.40 -3.23
CA TYR A 262 -33.39 7.32 -4.15
C TYR A 262 -33.68 8.80 -3.86
N SER A 263 -34.51 9.09 -2.86
CA SER A 263 -34.95 10.45 -2.53
C SER A 263 -34.36 11.05 -1.26
N LYS A 264 -33.18 10.56 -0.82
CA LYS A 264 -32.44 11.17 0.30
C LYS A 264 -31.15 11.81 -0.17
#